data_06043ab1b69c053980b8613d54a7a316
#
_entry.id   06043ab1b69c053980b8613d54a7a316
#
_cell.length_a   1.000
_cell.length_b   1.000
_cell.length_c   1.000
_cell.angle_alpha   90.00
_cell.angle_beta   90.00
_cell.angle_gamma   90.00
#
_symmetry.space_group_name_H-M   'P 1'
#
loop_
_entity.id
_entity.type
_entity.pdbx_description
1 polymer ?
#
loop_
_entity_poly.entity_id
_entity_poly.type
_entity_poly.pdbx_seq_one_letter_code
_entity_poly.pdbx_strand_id
1 'polypeptide(L)'
;MYSPGNANTFDASVGDNILSGHTPGSEDCLSLNIWRPATKEKNLPVIVFIYGGSNITGYSGDPLYDGAALAKKANAVVVSANYRLGQLGFFRHPALRDTAVDPTLTPEDQSGNFAVLDIIAALKFVQGNIEHFGGNKANVTLSGQSAGAINVLAVLTTPGNRAAGLFHRLAPLSGGISVATSPGFPQPANNLQGNNGTIPALNPVATYEALSNMLLMKLLIDDGTAADVAGATAWVQSHSNAEIAAYLRGKPASTILKVGLKTVGGLPNTTASGPIPEGTVVPTDPIAAILAGD
;
A
#
# COMPACT_ATOMS: atom_id res chain seq x y z
N MET A 1 8.20 -4.20 6.11
CA MET A 1 8.03 -4.78 4.78
C MET A 1 8.18 -6.27 4.89
N TYR A 2 7.20 -6.96 4.42
CA TYR A 2 7.18 -8.41 4.40
C TYR A 2 7.38 -8.86 2.97
N SER A 3 8.60 -8.72 2.47
CA SER A 3 9.02 -9.39 1.27
C SER A 3 9.95 -10.51 1.69
N PRO A 4 9.65 -11.73 1.43
CA PRO A 4 10.64 -12.79 1.48
C PRO A 4 11.58 -12.54 0.33
N GLY A 5 12.77 -12.16 0.68
CA GLY A 5 13.82 -11.89 -0.27
C GLY A 5 14.12 -13.07 -1.16
N ASN A 6 13.43 -13.17 -2.24
CA ASN A 6 13.94 -13.79 -3.43
C ASN A 6 13.58 -12.92 -4.62
N ALA A 7 14.58 -12.22 -5.06
CA ALA A 7 14.58 -11.14 -6.02
C ALA A 7 14.05 -11.50 -7.42
N ASN A 8 13.67 -12.71 -7.68
CA ASN A 8 13.43 -13.16 -9.05
C ASN A 8 12.04 -13.70 -9.31
N THR A 9 11.18 -13.65 -8.32
CA THR A 9 9.90 -14.26 -8.56
C THR A 9 8.80 -13.43 -7.90
N PHE A 10 7.85 -13.14 -8.66
CA PHE A 10 6.44 -13.15 -8.27
C PHE A 10 6.17 -14.54 -7.69
N ASP A 11 6.78 -14.80 -6.53
CA ASP A 11 6.90 -16.15 -6.03
C ASP A 11 5.69 -16.48 -5.17
N ALA A 12 4.89 -17.40 -5.66
CA ALA A 12 3.86 -18.04 -4.86
C ALA A 12 4.44 -18.64 -3.56
N SER A 13 5.74 -18.98 -3.55
CA SER A 13 6.48 -19.43 -2.37
C SER A 13 6.56 -18.38 -1.25
N VAL A 14 6.34 -17.11 -1.54
CA VAL A 14 6.17 -16.06 -0.54
C VAL A 14 4.99 -16.36 0.36
N GLY A 15 3.85 -16.66 -0.23
CA GLY A 15 2.67 -17.11 0.49
C GLY A 15 2.97 -18.38 1.29
N ASP A 16 3.64 -19.35 0.69
CA ASP A 16 3.99 -20.61 1.32
C ASP A 16 4.96 -20.43 2.50
N ASN A 17 5.95 -19.55 2.41
CA ASN A 17 6.86 -19.25 3.50
C ASN A 17 6.14 -18.60 4.68
N ILE A 18 5.26 -17.64 4.44
CA ILE A 18 4.44 -17.02 5.48
C ILE A 18 3.48 -18.03 6.08
N LEU A 19 2.84 -18.87 5.27
CA LEU A 19 1.94 -19.93 5.71
C LEU A 19 2.64 -20.99 6.54
N SER A 20 3.91 -21.30 6.24
CA SER A 20 4.75 -22.22 7.02
C SER A 20 5.26 -21.63 8.33
N GLY A 21 4.92 -20.39 8.65
CA GLY A 21 5.30 -19.71 9.89
C GLY A 21 6.60 -18.90 9.79
N HIS A 22 7.21 -18.83 8.61
CA HIS A 22 8.39 -18.01 8.38
C HIS A 22 7.96 -16.63 7.81
N THR A 23 8.00 -15.62 8.64
CA THR A 23 7.65 -14.23 8.26
C THR A 23 8.93 -13.38 8.25
N PRO A 24 9.63 -13.31 7.11
CA PRO A 24 10.79 -12.44 6.99
C PRO A 24 10.36 -10.98 6.96
N GLY A 25 11.21 -10.09 7.48
CA GLY A 25 10.99 -8.66 7.49
C GLY A 25 10.80 -8.07 8.88
N SER A 26 10.47 -6.79 8.93
CA SER A 26 10.27 -6.01 10.15
C SER A 26 9.13 -5.01 9.93
N GLU A 27 8.44 -4.63 11.00
CA GLU A 27 7.52 -3.48 10.98
C GLU A 27 8.26 -2.15 10.87
N ASP A 28 9.49 -2.08 11.38
CA ASP A 28 10.42 -0.98 11.10
C ASP A 28 11.06 -1.19 9.71
N CYS A 29 10.33 -0.86 8.68
CA CYS A 29 10.65 -1.20 7.29
C CYS A 29 10.66 0.01 6.35
N LEU A 30 10.28 1.21 6.82
CA LEU A 30 10.22 2.40 6.00
C LEU A 30 11.63 2.99 5.83
N SER A 31 12.34 2.46 4.86
CA SER A 31 13.69 2.85 4.49
C SER A 31 13.78 3.18 3.01
N LEU A 32 14.86 3.80 2.60
CA LEU A 32 15.15 4.10 1.21
C LEU A 32 16.62 3.83 0.89
N ASN A 33 16.91 3.55 -0.37
CA ASN A 33 18.26 3.44 -0.90
C ASN A 33 18.53 4.62 -1.81
N ILE A 34 19.75 5.14 -1.78
CA ILE A 34 20.18 6.27 -2.61
C ILE A 34 21.45 5.88 -3.34
N TRP A 35 21.42 5.98 -4.67
CA TRP A 35 22.57 5.81 -5.55
C TRP A 35 22.88 7.13 -6.24
N ARG A 36 24.15 7.43 -6.36
CA ARG A 36 24.63 8.57 -7.13
C ARG A 36 25.83 8.19 -7.98
N PRO A 37 26.06 8.86 -9.12
CA PRO A 37 27.29 8.65 -9.88
C PRO A 37 28.52 9.06 -9.04
N ALA A 38 29.65 8.40 -9.30
CA ALA A 38 30.93 8.70 -8.65
C ALA A 38 31.54 10.00 -9.24
N THR A 39 30.88 11.12 -9.00
CA THR A 39 31.26 12.46 -9.47
C THR A 39 31.23 13.47 -8.32
N LYS A 40 31.90 14.60 -8.47
CA LYS A 40 31.79 15.74 -7.55
C LYS A 40 30.67 16.71 -7.94
N GLU A 41 29.98 16.44 -9.04
CA GLU A 41 28.86 17.28 -9.50
C GLU A 41 27.77 17.37 -8.44
N LYS A 42 27.11 18.51 -8.43
CA LYS A 42 25.94 18.82 -7.61
C LYS A 42 24.78 19.21 -8.53
N ASN A 43 23.62 19.42 -7.97
CA ASN A 43 22.42 19.76 -8.76
C ASN A 43 22.00 18.68 -9.76
N LEU A 44 22.32 17.42 -9.48
CA LEU A 44 21.96 16.30 -10.35
C LEU A 44 20.43 16.10 -10.36
N PRO A 45 19.84 15.71 -11.50
CA PRO A 45 18.46 15.26 -11.52
C PRO A 45 18.23 14.15 -10.51
N VAL A 46 17.02 14.08 -9.96
CA VAL A 46 16.63 13.06 -8.99
C VAL A 46 15.54 12.18 -9.59
N ILE A 47 15.69 10.87 -9.50
CA ILE A 47 14.68 9.89 -9.88
C ILE A 47 14.28 9.14 -8.63
N VAL A 48 13.02 9.26 -8.21
CA VAL A 48 12.43 8.48 -7.13
C VAL A 48 11.65 7.35 -7.73
N PHE A 49 12.01 6.11 -7.43
CA PHE A 49 11.41 4.92 -7.99
C PHE A 49 10.61 4.15 -6.92
N ILE A 50 9.38 3.82 -7.27
CA ILE A 50 8.43 3.02 -6.47
C ILE A 50 8.23 1.69 -7.18
N TYR A 51 8.63 0.61 -6.52
CA TYR A 51 8.55 -0.74 -7.08
C TYR A 51 7.10 -1.25 -7.15
N GLY A 52 6.87 -2.24 -8.01
CA GLY A 52 5.60 -2.96 -8.14
C GLY A 52 5.55 -4.22 -7.27
N GLY A 53 4.70 -5.15 -7.65
CA GLY A 53 4.46 -6.41 -6.93
C GLY A 53 3.04 -6.47 -6.37
N SER A 54 2.06 -5.93 -7.10
CA SER A 54 0.62 -5.94 -6.74
C SER A 54 0.32 -5.31 -5.36
N ASN A 55 1.20 -4.46 -4.84
CA ASN A 55 1.15 -3.94 -3.47
C ASN A 55 1.16 -5.03 -2.38
N ILE A 56 1.56 -6.24 -2.70
CA ILE A 56 1.61 -7.40 -1.79
C ILE A 56 3.04 -7.80 -1.51
N THR A 57 3.91 -7.71 -2.52
CA THR A 57 5.32 -8.13 -2.45
C THR A 57 6.24 -7.01 -2.93
N GLY A 58 7.54 -7.18 -2.71
CA GLY A 58 8.58 -6.27 -3.15
C GLY A 58 9.27 -5.52 -2.01
N TYR A 59 10.45 -4.99 -2.29
CA TYR A 59 11.22 -4.14 -1.38
C TYR A 59 12.28 -3.36 -2.17
N SER A 60 12.69 -2.21 -1.65
CA SER A 60 13.60 -1.29 -2.33
C SER A 60 15.03 -1.81 -2.49
N GLY A 61 15.41 -2.83 -1.72
CA GLY A 61 16.73 -3.46 -1.78
C GLY A 61 16.79 -4.68 -2.70
N ASP A 62 15.74 -4.98 -3.47
CA ASP A 62 15.76 -6.04 -4.46
C ASP A 62 16.80 -5.71 -5.55
N PRO A 63 17.71 -6.63 -5.90
CA PRO A 63 18.69 -6.42 -6.98
C PRO A 63 18.09 -6.01 -8.32
N LEU A 64 16.84 -6.35 -8.58
CA LEU A 64 16.10 -5.89 -9.77
C LEU A 64 15.95 -4.37 -9.80
N TYR A 65 15.92 -3.74 -8.64
CA TYR A 65 15.74 -2.30 -8.47
C TYR A 65 17.03 -1.56 -8.07
N ASP A 66 18.20 -2.21 -8.28
CA ASP A 66 19.49 -1.55 -8.06
C ASP A 66 19.64 -0.35 -8.99
N GLY A 67 19.67 0.84 -8.39
CA GLY A 67 19.73 2.10 -9.11
C GLY A 67 21.12 2.51 -9.57
N ALA A 68 22.18 1.75 -9.27
CA ALA A 68 23.57 2.15 -9.52
C ALA A 68 23.87 2.35 -11.02
N ALA A 69 23.42 1.42 -11.86
CA ALA A 69 23.59 1.51 -13.32
C ALA A 69 22.83 2.70 -13.90
N LEU A 70 21.59 2.91 -13.46
CA LEU A 70 20.76 4.03 -13.87
C LEU A 70 21.37 5.37 -13.43
N ALA A 71 21.79 5.47 -12.17
CA ALA A 71 22.43 6.67 -11.63
C ALA A 71 23.66 7.08 -12.46
N LYS A 72 24.51 6.11 -12.79
CA LYS A 72 25.69 6.34 -13.64
C LYS A 72 25.32 6.76 -15.06
N LYS A 73 24.36 6.06 -15.69
CA LYS A 73 24.01 6.28 -17.11
C LYS A 73 23.24 7.60 -17.31
N ALA A 74 22.34 7.93 -16.39
CA ALA A 74 21.53 9.15 -16.44
C ALA A 74 22.21 10.37 -15.82
N ASN A 75 23.40 10.20 -15.21
CA ASN A 75 24.05 11.22 -14.37
C ASN A 75 23.05 11.84 -13.37
N ALA A 76 22.36 11.00 -12.61
CA ALA A 76 21.29 11.38 -11.72
C ALA A 76 21.44 10.73 -10.34
N VAL A 77 20.81 11.31 -9.32
CA VAL A 77 20.59 10.63 -8.04
C VAL A 77 19.34 9.76 -8.18
N VAL A 78 19.47 8.48 -7.91
CA VAL A 78 18.34 7.53 -7.92
C VAL A 78 17.99 7.15 -6.49
N VAL A 79 16.71 7.20 -6.17
CA VAL A 79 16.17 6.84 -4.86
C VAL A 79 15.13 5.75 -5.05
N SER A 80 15.24 4.64 -4.33
CA SER A 80 14.19 3.64 -4.24
C SER A 80 13.69 3.57 -2.80
N ALA A 81 12.38 3.69 -2.60
CA ALA A 81 11.78 3.77 -1.29
C ALA A 81 10.89 2.56 -0.99
N ASN A 82 10.90 2.12 0.26
CA ASN A 82 9.94 1.17 0.79
C ASN A 82 8.62 1.87 1.10
N TYR A 83 7.54 1.11 0.98
CA TYR A 83 6.21 1.49 1.42
C TYR A 83 5.49 0.26 1.97
N ARG A 84 4.54 0.44 2.88
CA ARG A 84 3.78 -0.66 3.47
C ARG A 84 2.93 -1.37 2.43
N LEU A 85 2.82 -2.69 2.56
CA LEU A 85 2.19 -3.58 1.59
C LEU A 85 0.98 -4.31 2.19
N GLY A 86 0.11 -4.81 1.32
CA GLY A 86 -1.07 -5.58 1.71
C GLY A 86 -1.95 -4.86 2.71
N GLN A 87 -2.47 -5.59 3.69
CA GLN A 87 -3.31 -5.03 4.75
C GLN A 87 -2.59 -4.05 5.68
N LEU A 88 -1.25 -4.02 5.68
CA LEU A 88 -0.50 -3.04 6.45
C LEU A 88 -0.37 -1.71 5.72
N GLY A 89 -0.52 -1.71 4.39
CA GLY A 89 -0.49 -0.52 3.54
C GLY A 89 -1.87 0.01 3.15
N PHE A 90 -2.87 -0.88 3.09
CA PHE A 90 -4.22 -0.56 2.64
C PHE A 90 -5.24 -1.29 3.50
N PHE A 91 -5.77 -0.62 4.51
CA PHE A 91 -6.73 -1.24 5.43
C PHE A 91 -7.72 -0.22 5.97
N ARG A 92 -9.03 -0.48 5.79
CA ARG A 92 -10.08 0.45 6.15
C ARG A 92 -11.19 -0.24 6.93
N HIS A 93 -10.95 -0.52 8.21
CA HIS A 93 -11.98 -1.05 9.10
C HIS A 93 -12.66 0.08 9.88
N PRO A 94 -14.02 0.13 9.96
CA PRO A 94 -14.74 1.19 10.66
C PRO A 94 -14.26 1.42 12.10
N ALA A 95 -14.02 0.36 12.86
CA ALA A 95 -13.59 0.46 14.24
C ALA A 95 -12.21 1.14 14.43
N LEU A 96 -11.30 1.05 13.45
CA LEU A 96 -9.98 1.67 13.54
C LEU A 96 -9.96 3.15 13.13
N ARG A 97 -11.06 3.67 12.62
CA ARG A 97 -11.22 5.06 12.21
C ARG A 97 -12.33 5.80 12.95
N ASP A 98 -12.82 5.20 14.03
CA ASP A 98 -13.84 5.77 14.88
C ASP A 98 -13.22 6.79 15.84
N THR A 99 -13.47 8.07 15.61
CA THR A 99 -12.98 9.18 16.45
C THR A 99 -13.64 9.21 17.83
N ALA A 100 -14.74 8.51 18.04
CA ALA A 100 -15.30 8.32 19.37
C ALA A 100 -14.47 7.33 20.21
N VAL A 101 -13.74 6.40 19.53
CA VAL A 101 -12.81 5.45 20.16
C VAL A 101 -11.43 6.08 20.34
N ASP A 102 -10.95 6.79 19.32
CA ASP A 102 -9.65 7.44 19.32
C ASP A 102 -9.77 8.86 18.74
N PRO A 103 -9.94 9.88 19.58
CA PRO A 103 -10.11 11.26 19.15
C PRO A 103 -8.82 11.89 18.58
N THR A 104 -7.69 11.19 18.62
CA THR A 104 -6.41 11.68 18.06
C THR A 104 -6.25 11.36 16.59
N LEU A 105 -7.13 10.53 16.02
CA LEU A 105 -7.08 10.14 14.61
C LEU A 105 -7.23 11.33 13.68
N THR A 106 -6.21 11.54 12.86
CA THR A 106 -6.28 12.49 11.76
C THR A 106 -7.13 11.96 10.60
N PRO A 107 -7.57 12.81 9.67
CA PRO A 107 -8.22 12.34 8.44
C PRO A 107 -7.35 11.35 7.64
N GLU A 108 -6.02 11.55 7.67
CA GLU A 108 -5.05 10.65 7.05
C GLU A 108 -5.04 9.27 7.70
N ASP A 109 -5.09 9.20 9.04
CA ASP A 109 -5.17 7.92 9.78
C ASP A 109 -6.45 7.16 9.45
N GLN A 110 -7.53 7.88 9.17
CA GLN A 110 -8.83 7.31 8.84
C GLN A 110 -8.93 6.86 7.36
N SER A 111 -8.00 7.29 6.51
CA SER A 111 -8.03 7.02 5.06
C SER A 111 -7.86 5.54 4.74
N GLY A 112 -7.01 4.85 5.47
CA GLY A 112 -6.56 3.49 5.16
C GLY A 112 -5.53 3.43 4.04
N ASN A 113 -5.05 4.56 3.53
CA ASN A 113 -4.08 4.69 2.43
C ASN A 113 -2.64 4.86 2.94
N PHE A 114 -2.23 4.04 3.89
CA PHE A 114 -0.92 4.19 4.56
C PHE A 114 0.25 4.06 3.60
N ALA A 115 0.16 3.20 2.59
CA ALA A 115 1.20 3.04 1.57
C ALA A 115 1.40 4.31 0.73
N VAL A 116 0.32 5.01 0.38
CA VAL A 116 0.39 6.29 -0.34
C VAL A 116 1.04 7.37 0.53
N LEU A 117 0.68 7.39 1.83
CA LEU A 117 1.28 8.31 2.80
C LEU A 117 2.77 8.01 3.02
N ASP A 118 3.19 6.75 3.01
CA ASP A 118 4.60 6.34 3.10
C ASP A 118 5.42 6.89 1.91
N ILE A 119 4.85 6.81 0.69
CA ILE A 119 5.50 7.36 -0.51
C ILE A 119 5.60 8.89 -0.41
N ILE A 120 4.56 9.56 0.07
CA ILE A 120 4.59 11.02 0.32
C ILE A 120 5.66 11.36 1.37
N ALA A 121 5.79 10.56 2.42
CA ALA A 121 6.83 10.75 3.44
C ALA A 121 8.24 10.59 2.85
N ALA A 122 8.46 9.59 1.98
CA ALA A 122 9.71 9.41 1.26
C ALA A 122 10.04 10.61 0.36
N LEU A 123 9.04 11.16 -0.34
CA LEU A 123 9.22 12.37 -1.15
C LEU A 123 9.55 13.60 -0.29
N LYS A 124 8.93 13.75 0.88
CA LYS A 124 9.27 14.82 1.84
C LYS A 124 10.71 14.67 2.33
N PHE A 125 11.17 13.44 2.60
CA PHE A 125 12.57 13.18 2.91
C PHE A 125 13.50 13.62 1.77
N VAL A 126 13.15 13.28 0.52
CA VAL A 126 13.91 13.72 -0.67
C VAL A 126 13.99 15.24 -0.73
N GLN A 127 12.89 15.94 -0.58
CA GLN A 127 12.87 17.41 -0.58
C GLN A 127 13.75 18.03 0.51
N GLY A 128 13.76 17.44 1.69
CA GLY A 128 14.55 17.95 2.83
C GLY A 128 16.03 17.60 2.77
N ASN A 129 16.45 16.52 2.06
CA ASN A 129 17.78 15.95 2.26
C ASN A 129 18.58 15.71 0.97
N ILE A 130 17.96 15.65 -0.21
CA ILE A 130 18.61 15.13 -1.40
C ILE A 130 19.79 15.99 -1.88
N GLU A 131 19.84 17.26 -1.50
CA GLU A 131 20.96 18.17 -1.80
C GLU A 131 22.25 17.72 -1.10
N HIS A 132 22.17 17.08 0.07
CA HIS A 132 23.30 16.46 0.76
C HIS A 132 23.89 15.28 -0.02
N PHE A 133 23.09 14.66 -0.86
CA PHE A 133 23.50 13.59 -1.77
C PHE A 133 23.85 14.11 -3.17
N GLY A 134 23.90 15.43 -3.37
CA GLY A 134 24.21 16.06 -4.65
C GLY A 134 23.05 16.16 -5.62
N GLY A 135 21.84 15.80 -5.23
CA GLY A 135 20.64 15.93 -6.03
C GLY A 135 20.08 17.36 -6.01
N ASN A 136 19.23 17.65 -6.99
CA ASN A 136 18.48 18.89 -7.08
C ASN A 136 17.03 18.64 -6.69
N LYS A 137 16.62 19.14 -5.53
CA LYS A 137 15.23 19.01 -5.05
C LYS A 137 14.19 19.69 -5.96
N ALA A 138 14.61 20.65 -6.79
CA ALA A 138 13.75 21.31 -7.79
C ALA A 138 13.70 20.53 -9.13
N ASN A 139 14.34 19.36 -9.24
CA ASN A 139 14.35 18.53 -10.44
C ASN A 139 14.15 17.06 -10.09
N VAL A 140 12.99 16.75 -9.52
CA VAL A 140 12.60 15.40 -9.07
C VAL A 140 11.61 14.79 -10.03
N THR A 141 11.92 13.60 -10.54
CA THR A 141 11.01 12.74 -11.30
C THR A 141 10.53 11.61 -10.40
N LEU A 142 9.24 11.51 -10.19
CA LEU A 142 8.61 10.37 -9.52
C LEU A 142 8.27 9.31 -10.56
N SER A 143 8.77 8.09 -10.37
CA SER A 143 8.57 6.96 -11.26
C SER A 143 8.11 5.75 -10.47
N GLY A 144 7.41 4.85 -11.12
CA GLY A 144 7.01 3.58 -10.54
C GLY A 144 6.60 2.59 -11.61
N GLN A 145 6.64 1.31 -11.28
CA GLN A 145 6.30 0.23 -12.21
C GLN A 145 5.14 -0.61 -11.66
N SER A 146 4.20 -1.01 -12.54
CA SER A 146 3.04 -1.85 -12.15
C SER A 146 2.24 -1.22 -11.01
N ALA A 147 2.06 -1.92 -9.89
CA ALA A 147 1.42 -1.36 -8.69
C ALA A 147 2.10 -0.08 -8.18
N GLY A 148 3.44 0.03 -8.30
CA GLY A 148 4.17 1.27 -8.02
C GLY A 148 3.76 2.42 -8.94
N ALA A 149 3.48 2.14 -10.22
CA ALA A 149 2.95 3.14 -11.15
C ALA A 149 1.53 3.59 -10.76
N ILE A 150 0.68 2.68 -10.30
CA ILE A 150 -0.64 3.00 -9.73
C ILE A 150 -0.51 3.92 -8.52
N ASN A 151 0.41 3.59 -7.62
CA ASN A 151 0.64 4.37 -6.41
C ASN A 151 1.16 5.78 -6.70
N VAL A 152 2.08 5.96 -7.67
CA VAL A 152 2.57 7.30 -8.02
C VAL A 152 1.50 8.15 -8.71
N LEU A 153 0.56 7.51 -9.42
CA LEU A 153 -0.62 8.22 -9.95
C LEU A 153 -1.59 8.61 -8.83
N ALA A 154 -1.73 7.79 -7.79
CA ALA A 154 -2.50 8.16 -6.61
C ALA A 154 -1.84 9.34 -5.86
N VAL A 155 -0.50 9.35 -5.77
CA VAL A 155 0.25 10.49 -5.20
C VAL A 155 0.05 11.77 -6.02
N LEU A 156 0.02 11.67 -7.36
CA LEU A 156 -0.22 12.82 -8.24
C LEU A 156 -1.57 13.47 -7.94
N THR A 157 -2.59 12.67 -7.72
CA THR A 157 -3.98 13.12 -7.57
C THR A 157 -4.39 13.37 -6.11
N THR A 158 -3.45 13.28 -5.16
CA THR A 158 -3.78 13.41 -3.73
C THR A 158 -4.34 14.80 -3.40
N PRO A 159 -5.53 14.90 -2.77
CA PRO A 159 -6.14 16.18 -2.45
C PRO A 159 -5.34 17.01 -1.43
N GLY A 160 -5.59 18.31 -1.38
CA GLY A 160 -5.07 19.19 -0.34
C GLY A 160 -3.59 19.52 -0.47
N ASN A 161 -3.04 19.51 -1.67
CA ASN A 161 -1.63 19.85 -1.94
C ASN A 161 -0.59 19.02 -1.18
N ARG A 162 -0.96 17.79 -0.73
CA ARG A 162 -0.08 16.93 0.06
C ARG A 162 1.21 16.56 -0.65
N ALA A 163 1.17 16.46 -1.98
CA ALA A 163 2.31 16.15 -2.82
C ALA A 163 2.80 17.35 -3.64
N ALA A 164 2.20 18.52 -3.48
CA ALA A 164 2.57 19.72 -4.23
C ALA A 164 4.04 20.10 -3.99
N GLY A 165 4.78 20.30 -5.07
CA GLY A 165 6.19 20.66 -5.03
C GLY A 165 7.15 19.53 -4.59
N LEU A 166 6.64 18.34 -4.28
CA LEU A 166 7.50 17.22 -3.89
C LEU A 166 8.18 16.54 -5.10
N PHE A 167 7.58 16.64 -6.27
CA PHE A 167 8.15 16.19 -7.56
C PHE A 167 7.72 17.11 -8.69
N HIS A 168 8.38 17.02 -9.84
CA HIS A 168 8.24 17.95 -10.96
C HIS A 168 7.88 17.23 -12.26
N ARG A 169 8.10 15.92 -12.31
CA ARG A 169 7.78 15.04 -13.44
C ARG A 169 7.31 13.69 -12.93
N LEU A 170 6.46 13.06 -13.72
CA LEU A 170 5.94 11.73 -13.45
C LEU A 170 6.29 10.79 -14.61
N ALA A 171 6.74 9.58 -14.27
CA ALA A 171 7.06 8.53 -15.24
C ALA A 171 6.49 7.17 -14.77
N PRO A 172 5.17 6.97 -14.85
CA PRO A 172 4.54 5.69 -14.53
C PRO A 172 4.80 4.67 -15.62
N LEU A 173 5.20 3.46 -15.24
CA LEU A 173 5.52 2.36 -16.15
C LEU A 173 4.55 1.20 -15.95
N SER A 174 3.79 0.84 -16.97
CA SER A 174 2.87 -0.32 -16.95
C SER A 174 1.89 -0.31 -15.79
N GLY A 175 1.34 0.84 -15.47
CA GLY A 175 0.28 1.04 -14.50
C GLY A 175 -0.72 2.06 -15.01
N GLY A 176 -1.85 2.16 -14.35
CA GLY A 176 -2.92 3.09 -14.71
C GLY A 176 -3.60 3.68 -13.49
N ILE A 177 -4.50 4.64 -13.72
CA ILE A 177 -5.35 5.15 -12.66
C ILE A 177 -6.38 4.07 -12.35
N SER A 178 -6.30 3.51 -11.14
CA SER A 178 -7.31 2.58 -10.66
C SER A 178 -8.50 3.38 -10.13
N VAL A 179 -9.51 3.53 -10.96
CA VAL A 179 -10.84 3.93 -10.49
C VAL A 179 -11.69 2.68 -10.42
N ALA A 180 -12.23 2.41 -9.28
CA ALA A 180 -13.03 1.23 -9.02
C ALA A 180 -14.33 1.14 -9.86
N THR A 181 -14.65 2.19 -10.60
CA THR A 181 -15.81 2.28 -11.49
C THR A 181 -15.47 2.12 -12.97
N SER A 182 -14.16 2.01 -13.34
CA SER A 182 -13.79 1.84 -14.75
C SER A 182 -13.95 0.38 -15.20
N PRO A 183 -14.76 0.09 -16.23
CA PRO A 183 -14.82 -1.25 -16.81
C PRO A 183 -13.43 -1.65 -17.33
N GLY A 184 -12.91 -2.80 -16.89
CA GLY A 184 -11.65 -3.38 -17.40
C GLY A 184 -10.44 -3.23 -16.49
N PHE A 185 -10.50 -2.53 -15.36
CA PHE A 185 -9.46 -2.60 -14.34
C PHE A 185 -9.69 -3.80 -13.41
N PRO A 186 -8.62 -4.52 -13.02
CA PRO A 186 -8.77 -5.56 -12.02
C PRO A 186 -9.24 -4.90 -10.73
N GLN A 187 -10.51 -5.08 -10.46
CA GLN A 187 -11.10 -4.73 -9.17
C GLN A 187 -10.39 -5.57 -8.11
N PRO A 188 -10.18 -5.07 -6.88
CA PRO A 188 -9.80 -5.93 -5.76
C PRO A 188 -10.75 -7.13 -5.60
N ALA A 189 -11.95 -6.99 -6.12
CA ALA A 189 -12.97 -8.04 -6.21
C ALA A 189 -12.60 -9.24 -7.12
N ASN A 190 -11.59 -9.14 -7.97
CA ASN A 190 -11.21 -10.27 -8.82
C ASN A 190 -10.68 -11.46 -8.01
N ASN A 191 -10.17 -11.25 -6.80
CA ASN A 191 -9.86 -12.35 -5.90
C ASN A 191 -11.09 -12.88 -5.13
N LEU A 192 -12.21 -12.18 -5.18
CA LEU A 192 -13.50 -12.66 -4.65
C LEU A 192 -14.33 -13.44 -5.70
N GLN A 193 -13.93 -13.41 -6.99
CA GLN A 193 -14.57 -14.14 -8.07
C GLN A 193 -14.37 -15.67 -8.02
N GLY A 194 -13.53 -16.18 -7.11
CA GLY A 194 -13.37 -17.62 -6.92
C GLY A 194 -14.60 -18.37 -6.42
N ASN A 195 -15.65 -17.71 -6.01
CA ASN A 195 -16.92 -18.29 -5.60
C ASN A 195 -18.08 -17.55 -6.30
N ASN A 196 -18.51 -17.99 -7.46
CA ASN A 196 -19.82 -17.85 -8.12
C ASN A 196 -20.85 -16.80 -7.58
N GLY A 197 -20.41 -15.79 -6.86
CA GLY A 197 -21.22 -14.71 -6.34
C GLY A 197 -20.87 -13.41 -7.05
N THR A 198 -21.72 -12.92 -7.90
CA THR A 198 -21.78 -11.54 -8.33
C THR A 198 -21.83 -10.66 -7.08
N ILE A 199 -20.68 -10.15 -6.63
CA ILE A 199 -20.69 -9.00 -5.74
C ILE A 199 -21.13 -7.84 -6.65
N PRO A 200 -22.25 -7.17 -6.36
CA PRO A 200 -22.64 -5.98 -7.10
C PRO A 200 -21.45 -5.02 -7.15
N ALA A 201 -21.36 -4.17 -8.17
CA ALA A 201 -20.35 -3.13 -8.27
C ALA A 201 -20.48 -2.24 -7.01
N LEU A 202 -19.84 -2.67 -5.94
CA LEU A 202 -19.83 -1.98 -4.67
C LEU A 202 -18.98 -0.73 -4.83
N ASN A 203 -19.40 0.33 -4.18
CA ASN A 203 -18.53 1.46 -3.92
C ASN A 203 -17.17 0.93 -3.43
N PRO A 204 -16.04 1.36 -4.04
CA PRO A 204 -14.70 0.85 -3.69
C PRO A 204 -14.40 0.91 -2.20
N VAL A 205 -14.80 1.99 -1.56
CA VAL A 205 -14.65 2.18 -0.10
C VAL A 205 -15.37 1.06 0.65
N ALA A 206 -16.62 0.76 0.28
CA ALA A 206 -17.39 -0.34 0.88
C ALA A 206 -16.73 -1.71 0.62
N THR A 207 -16.09 -1.90 -0.53
CA THR A 207 -15.33 -3.12 -0.82
C THR A 207 -14.14 -3.29 0.14
N TYR A 208 -13.35 -2.24 0.39
CA TYR A 208 -12.24 -2.28 1.33
C TYR A 208 -12.70 -2.48 2.78
N GLU A 209 -13.81 -1.87 3.16
CA GLU A 209 -14.43 -2.09 4.47
C GLU A 209 -14.91 -3.53 4.63
N ALA A 210 -15.55 -4.10 3.60
CA ALA A 210 -15.98 -5.50 3.58
C ALA A 210 -14.79 -6.46 3.69
N LEU A 211 -13.69 -6.20 2.97
CA LEU A 211 -12.45 -7.00 3.05
C LEU A 211 -11.78 -6.89 4.42
N SER A 212 -11.78 -5.71 5.01
CA SER A 212 -11.24 -5.48 6.35
C SER A 212 -12.07 -6.21 7.41
N ASN A 213 -13.39 -6.21 7.28
CA ASN A 213 -14.28 -6.97 8.14
C ASN A 213 -14.13 -8.49 7.93
N MET A 214 -13.94 -8.92 6.69
CA MET A 214 -13.65 -10.34 6.40
C MET A 214 -12.34 -10.78 7.04
N LEU A 215 -11.29 -9.95 7.02
CA LEU A 215 -10.04 -10.27 7.73
C LEU A 215 -10.27 -10.38 9.24
N LEU A 216 -11.06 -9.50 9.85
CA LEU A 216 -11.45 -9.60 11.25
C LEU A 216 -12.12 -10.94 11.55
N MET A 217 -13.12 -11.35 10.75
CA MET A 217 -13.78 -12.64 10.93
C MET A 217 -12.82 -13.81 10.82
N LYS A 218 -11.89 -13.77 9.85
CA LYS A 218 -10.85 -14.80 9.69
C LYS A 218 -9.92 -14.87 10.90
N LEU A 219 -9.54 -13.74 11.48
CA LEU A 219 -8.71 -13.69 12.69
C LEU A 219 -9.43 -14.29 13.90
N LEU A 220 -10.73 -14.00 14.05
CA LEU A 220 -11.57 -14.58 15.10
C LEU A 220 -11.69 -16.10 15.01
N ILE A 221 -11.76 -16.62 13.77
CA ILE A 221 -11.82 -18.09 13.55
C ILE A 221 -10.44 -18.72 13.72
N ASP A 222 -9.37 -18.07 13.24
CA ASP A 222 -8.00 -18.60 13.31
C ASP A 222 -7.49 -18.76 14.74
N ASP A 223 -7.88 -17.86 15.64
CA ASP A 223 -7.47 -17.90 17.05
C ASP A 223 -8.47 -18.63 17.97
N GLY A 224 -9.57 -19.16 17.40
CA GLY A 224 -10.59 -19.90 18.14
C GLY A 224 -11.57 -19.06 18.94
N THR A 225 -11.54 -17.72 18.81
CA THR A 225 -12.55 -16.82 19.41
C THR A 225 -13.95 -17.08 18.84
N ALA A 226 -14.01 -17.50 17.57
CA ALA A 226 -15.23 -17.96 16.93
C ALA A 226 -15.01 -19.33 16.26
N ALA A 227 -16.02 -20.20 16.31
CA ALA A 227 -15.94 -21.53 15.72
C ALA A 227 -16.04 -21.51 14.20
N ASP A 228 -16.80 -20.56 13.67
CA ASP A 228 -17.14 -20.44 12.24
C ASP A 228 -17.52 -19.00 11.87
N VAL A 229 -17.92 -18.78 10.62
CA VAL A 229 -18.35 -17.47 10.09
C VAL A 229 -19.58 -16.93 10.83
N ALA A 230 -20.51 -17.80 11.21
CA ALA A 230 -21.71 -17.37 11.93
C ALA A 230 -21.37 -16.86 13.34
N GLY A 231 -20.49 -17.60 14.04
CA GLY A 231 -19.93 -17.17 15.33
C GLY A 231 -19.14 -15.88 15.23
N ALA A 232 -18.28 -15.74 14.22
CA ALA A 232 -17.52 -14.52 13.98
C ALA A 232 -18.42 -13.32 13.70
N THR A 233 -19.48 -13.53 12.90
CA THR A 233 -20.48 -12.48 12.61
C THR A 233 -21.21 -12.05 13.89
N ALA A 234 -21.65 -13.01 14.72
CA ALA A 234 -22.31 -12.72 15.99
C ALA A 234 -21.38 -11.95 16.94
N TRP A 235 -20.09 -12.33 16.98
CA TRP A 235 -19.08 -11.63 17.77
C TRP A 235 -18.96 -10.17 17.34
N VAL A 236 -18.79 -9.91 16.03
CA VAL A 236 -18.70 -8.54 15.48
C VAL A 236 -19.93 -7.72 15.82
N GLN A 237 -21.13 -8.30 15.75
CA GLN A 237 -22.38 -7.61 16.04
C GLN A 237 -22.57 -7.30 17.55
N SER A 238 -21.94 -8.07 18.43
CA SER A 238 -22.06 -7.91 19.88
C SER A 238 -20.96 -7.06 20.51
N HIS A 239 -19.93 -6.68 19.77
CA HIS A 239 -18.78 -5.92 20.27
C HIS A 239 -18.79 -4.48 19.75
N SER A 240 -18.38 -3.56 20.60
CA SER A 240 -18.22 -2.15 20.27
C SER A 240 -17.01 -1.93 19.36
N ASN A 241 -16.98 -0.79 18.66
CA ASN A 241 -15.80 -0.39 17.87
C ASN A 241 -14.52 -0.33 18.73
N ALA A 242 -14.61 0.05 19.99
CA ALA A 242 -13.46 0.07 20.90
C ALA A 242 -12.87 -1.33 21.13
N GLU A 243 -13.72 -2.33 21.37
CA GLU A 243 -13.30 -3.72 21.56
C GLU A 243 -12.75 -4.32 20.28
N ILE A 244 -13.38 -4.06 19.13
CA ILE A 244 -12.90 -4.50 17.81
C ILE A 244 -11.54 -3.84 17.49
N ALA A 245 -11.38 -2.55 17.74
CA ALA A 245 -10.12 -1.86 17.53
C ALA A 245 -9.00 -2.41 18.41
N ALA A 246 -9.30 -2.65 19.69
CA ALA A 246 -8.34 -3.27 20.62
C ALA A 246 -7.94 -4.68 20.16
N TYR A 247 -8.91 -5.50 19.72
CA TYR A 247 -8.65 -6.83 19.17
C TYR A 247 -7.73 -6.78 17.95
N LEU A 248 -8.03 -5.92 16.97
CA LEU A 248 -7.22 -5.79 15.74
C LEU A 248 -5.81 -5.29 16.03
N ARG A 249 -5.68 -4.24 16.87
CA ARG A 249 -4.38 -3.68 17.27
C ARG A 249 -3.54 -4.64 18.10
N GLY A 250 -4.17 -5.57 18.79
CA GLY A 250 -3.48 -6.62 19.56
C GLY A 250 -2.90 -7.77 18.71
N LYS A 251 -3.18 -7.81 17.41
CA LYS A 251 -2.69 -8.89 16.54
C LYS A 251 -1.29 -8.59 16.02
N PRO A 252 -0.34 -9.53 16.14
CA PRO A 252 0.95 -9.40 15.47
C PRO A 252 0.79 -9.24 13.95
N ALA A 253 1.61 -8.40 13.33
CA ALA A 253 1.58 -8.19 11.88
C ALA A 253 1.77 -9.49 11.10
N SER A 254 2.61 -10.40 11.59
CA SER A 254 2.80 -11.75 11.03
C SER A 254 1.51 -12.58 11.00
N THR A 255 0.68 -12.47 12.04
CA THR A 255 -0.63 -13.13 12.09
C THR A 255 -1.59 -12.52 11.08
N ILE A 256 -1.66 -11.20 11.00
CA ILE A 256 -2.49 -10.48 10.04
C ILE A 256 -2.16 -10.92 8.61
N LEU A 257 -0.88 -10.97 8.25
CA LEU A 257 -0.42 -11.38 6.94
C LEU A 257 -0.74 -12.85 6.64
N LYS A 258 -0.40 -13.76 7.57
CA LYS A 258 -0.67 -15.19 7.44
C LYS A 258 -2.16 -15.47 7.26
N VAL A 259 -3.01 -14.87 8.09
CA VAL A 259 -4.46 -15.05 8.03
C VAL A 259 -5.05 -14.39 6.79
N GLY A 260 -4.54 -13.23 6.40
CA GLY A 260 -4.94 -12.55 5.18
C GLY A 260 -4.74 -13.39 3.92
N LEU A 261 -3.62 -14.10 3.82
CA LEU A 261 -3.24 -14.89 2.64
C LEU A 261 -3.97 -16.23 2.51
N LYS A 262 -4.34 -16.88 3.60
CA LYS A 262 -4.97 -18.21 3.56
C LYS A 262 -6.50 -18.15 3.50
N THR A 263 -7.15 -19.24 3.13
CA THR A 263 -8.58 -19.47 3.33
C THR A 263 -8.82 -19.88 4.79
N VAL A 264 -9.75 -19.26 5.49
CA VAL A 264 -10.12 -19.57 6.88
C VAL A 264 -11.63 -19.61 7.00
N GLY A 265 -12.17 -20.70 7.55
CA GLY A 265 -13.62 -20.88 7.72
C GLY A 265 -14.42 -20.78 6.40
N GLY A 266 -13.80 -21.10 5.25
CA GLY A 266 -14.39 -20.91 3.93
C GLY A 266 -14.28 -19.48 3.38
N LEU A 267 -13.81 -18.51 4.16
CA LEU A 267 -13.54 -17.14 3.71
C LEU A 267 -12.23 -17.09 2.90
N PRO A 268 -12.25 -16.48 1.71
CA PRO A 268 -11.10 -16.46 0.80
C PRO A 268 -9.98 -15.55 1.29
N ASN A 269 -8.88 -15.54 0.52
CA ASN A 269 -7.81 -14.56 0.65
C ASN A 269 -8.34 -13.12 0.63
N THR A 270 -7.86 -12.28 1.55
CA THR A 270 -8.27 -10.86 1.71
C THR A 270 -7.15 -9.88 1.32
N THR A 271 -6.15 -10.30 0.55
CA THR A 271 -5.02 -9.47 0.12
C THR A 271 -5.40 -8.39 -0.91
N ALA A 272 -6.54 -7.74 -0.75
CA ALA A 272 -6.81 -6.54 -1.52
C ALA A 272 -5.81 -5.45 -1.15
N SER A 273 -5.19 -4.87 -2.14
CA SER A 273 -4.10 -3.93 -1.93
C SER A 273 -4.03 -2.95 -3.09
N GLY A 274 -4.32 -1.70 -2.78
CA GLY A 274 -4.26 -0.61 -3.75
C GLY A 274 -4.87 0.67 -3.17
N PRO A 275 -4.65 1.81 -3.83
CA PRO A 275 -5.20 3.07 -3.39
C PRO A 275 -6.72 3.03 -3.24
N ILE A 276 -7.21 3.47 -2.08
CA ILE A 276 -8.62 3.50 -1.71
C ILE A 276 -9.16 4.90 -2.03
N PRO A 277 -10.11 5.06 -2.97
CA PRO A 277 -10.62 6.36 -3.36
C PRO A 277 -11.62 6.91 -2.33
N GLU A 278 -11.14 7.33 -1.16
CA GLU A 278 -11.93 7.72 -0.01
C GLU A 278 -12.09 9.25 0.16
N GLY A 279 -11.44 10.03 -0.70
CA GLY A 279 -11.60 11.48 -0.77
C GLY A 279 -10.60 12.30 0.04
N THR A 280 -9.85 11.69 0.97
CA THR A 280 -8.89 12.41 1.82
C THR A 280 -7.46 12.30 1.28
N VAL A 281 -6.96 11.09 1.10
CA VAL A 281 -5.60 10.83 0.59
C VAL A 281 -5.65 10.48 -0.90
N VAL A 282 -6.65 9.73 -1.32
CA VAL A 282 -6.92 9.42 -2.74
C VAL A 282 -8.29 9.99 -3.09
N PRO A 283 -8.41 10.81 -4.14
CA PRO A 283 -9.69 11.40 -4.51
C PRO A 283 -10.71 10.32 -4.88
N THR A 284 -11.98 10.58 -4.66
CA THR A 284 -13.07 9.67 -5.02
C THR A 284 -13.15 9.43 -6.52
N ASP A 285 -12.73 10.39 -7.32
CA ASP A 285 -12.56 10.30 -8.77
C ASP A 285 -11.21 10.90 -9.20
N PRO A 286 -10.15 10.07 -9.27
CA PRO A 286 -8.83 10.53 -9.68
C PRO A 286 -8.76 11.07 -11.13
N ILE A 287 -9.66 10.62 -12.00
CA ILE A 287 -9.71 11.13 -13.39
C ILE A 287 -10.28 12.54 -13.40
N ALA A 288 -11.37 12.75 -12.67
CA ALA A 288 -11.94 14.09 -12.54
C ALA A 288 -10.96 15.07 -11.89
N ALA A 289 -10.19 14.65 -10.89
CA ALA A 289 -9.14 15.45 -10.27
C ALA A 289 -8.07 15.88 -11.31
N ILE A 290 -7.58 14.96 -12.14
CA ILE A 290 -6.63 15.29 -13.21
C ILE A 290 -7.24 16.26 -14.23
N LEU A 291 -8.48 16.05 -14.63
CA LEU A 291 -9.16 16.92 -15.59
C LEU A 291 -9.43 18.32 -15.03
N ALA A 292 -9.60 18.43 -13.73
CA ALA A 292 -9.74 19.70 -13.02
C ALA A 292 -8.40 20.47 -12.88
N GLY A 293 -7.27 19.78 -13.06
CA GLY A 293 -5.93 20.35 -12.89
C GLY A 293 -5.48 20.39 -11.43
N ASP A 294 -6.08 19.53 -10.61
CA ASP A 294 -5.75 19.38 -9.18
C ASP A 294 -4.46 18.58 -8.97
#